data_3c4bd4925263eb2df203ed9e94dcff9f
#
_entry.id   3c4bd4925263eb2df203ed9e94dcff9f
#
_cell.length_a   1.000
_cell.length_b   1.000
_cell.length_c   1.000
_cell.angle_alpha   90.00
_cell.angle_beta   90.00
_cell.angle_gamma   90.00
#
_symmetry.space_group_name_H-M   'P 1'
#
loop_
_entity.id
_entity.type
_entity.pdbx_description
1 polymer ?
#
loop_
_entity_poly.entity_id
_entity_poly.type
_entity_poly.pdbx_seq_one_letter_code
_entity_poly.pdbx_strand_id
1 'polypeptide(L)'
;FDVVKSPIAIRSSSLLEDSHYQPFAGIYSTYMIPYLTDKYEMLRMLSDSIKGVYASVYYKDSKAYMQATSNVIDQEKMAVILQEVVGTQYGDRDYPSISGVARSINYYPSTTNWQKKERSA
;
A
#
# COMPACT_ATOMS: atom_id res chain seq x y z
N PHE A 1 -2.44 -13.65 15.94
CA PHE A 1 -1.16 -14.19 15.42
C PHE A 1 -1.17 -15.72 15.21
N ASP A 2 -2.05 -16.46 15.85
CA ASP A 2 -2.08 -17.93 15.69
C ASP A 2 -2.51 -18.37 14.27
N VAL A 3 -3.12 -17.49 13.52
CA VAL A 3 -3.62 -17.73 12.15
C VAL A 3 -2.63 -17.27 11.08
N VAL A 4 -1.89 -16.19 11.35
CA VAL A 4 -0.94 -15.59 10.40
C VAL A 4 0.38 -16.35 10.45
N LYS A 5 0.83 -16.85 9.30
CA LYS A 5 2.08 -17.61 9.15
C LYS A 5 3.01 -17.04 8.08
N SER A 6 2.69 -15.87 7.58
CA SER A 6 3.43 -15.17 6.53
C SER A 6 3.78 -13.76 6.99
N PRO A 7 4.71 -13.06 6.33
CA PRO A 7 4.95 -11.65 6.55
C PRO A 7 3.68 -10.81 6.42
N ILE A 8 3.61 -9.70 7.14
CA ILE A 8 2.46 -8.79 7.12
C ILE A 8 2.89 -7.45 6.53
N ALA A 9 2.15 -6.97 5.55
CA ALA A 9 2.23 -5.60 5.06
C ALA A 9 1.26 -4.72 5.86
N ILE A 10 1.77 -3.61 6.39
CA ILE A 10 0.99 -2.57 7.07
C ILE A 10 0.96 -1.37 6.15
N ARG A 11 -0.23 -1.04 5.65
CA ARG A 11 -0.42 -0.05 4.61
C ARG A 11 -1.38 1.04 5.05
N SER A 12 -1.18 2.22 4.52
CA SER A 12 -2.15 3.30 4.61
C SER A 12 -3.39 3.02 3.77
N SER A 13 -4.51 3.57 4.20
CA SER A 13 -5.74 3.73 3.42
C SER A 13 -6.39 5.02 3.88
N SER A 14 -6.31 6.05 3.07
CA SER A 14 -6.76 7.38 3.44
C SER A 14 -7.74 7.94 2.42
N LEU A 15 -8.49 8.98 2.83
CA LEU A 15 -9.41 9.65 1.92
C LEU A 15 -8.71 10.28 0.71
N LEU A 16 -7.48 10.77 0.90
CA LEU A 16 -6.74 11.41 -0.18
C LEU A 16 -6.15 10.41 -1.17
N GLU A 17 -5.77 9.21 -0.71
CA GLU A 17 -5.27 8.14 -1.61
C GLU A 17 -6.33 7.68 -2.60
N ASP A 18 -7.61 7.71 -2.20
CA ASP A 18 -8.74 7.31 -3.03
C ASP A 18 -9.35 8.49 -3.83
N SER A 19 -8.72 9.65 -3.80
CA SER A 19 -9.20 10.83 -4.51
C SER A 19 -9.10 10.65 -6.02
N HIS A 20 -10.21 10.85 -6.72
CA HIS A 20 -10.27 10.78 -8.18
C HIS A 20 -9.59 11.95 -8.90
N TYR A 21 -9.35 13.06 -8.21
CA TYR A 21 -8.89 14.31 -8.81
C TYR A 21 -7.40 14.54 -8.74
N GLN A 22 -6.73 13.94 -7.75
CA GLN A 22 -5.29 14.11 -7.56
C GLN A 22 -4.69 12.80 -7.05
N PRO A 23 -3.72 12.21 -7.76
CA PRO A 23 -3.09 10.97 -7.32
C PRO A 23 -2.26 11.24 -6.05
N PHE A 24 -2.56 10.53 -4.97
CA PHE A 24 -1.87 10.62 -3.68
C PHE A 24 -1.11 9.33 -3.35
N ALA A 25 -0.76 8.56 -4.38
CA ALA A 25 -0.11 7.27 -4.19
C ALA A 25 1.35 7.42 -3.75
N GLY A 26 1.76 6.64 -2.75
CA GLY A 26 3.15 6.54 -2.33
C GLY A 26 3.65 7.66 -1.40
N ILE A 27 2.77 8.52 -0.90
CA ILE A 27 3.12 9.61 0.03
C ILE A 27 3.19 9.10 1.47
N TYR A 28 2.29 8.20 1.86
CA TYR A 28 2.27 7.61 3.19
C TYR A 28 3.16 6.37 3.28
N SER A 29 3.60 6.07 4.49
CA SER A 29 4.50 4.96 4.76
C SER A 29 3.80 3.61 4.67
N THR A 30 4.50 2.63 4.10
CA THR A 30 4.17 1.21 4.16
C THR A 30 5.27 0.49 4.91
N TYR A 31 4.90 -0.39 5.82
CA TYR A 31 5.84 -1.22 6.58
C TYR A 31 5.62 -2.69 6.27
N MET A 32 6.71 -3.45 6.34
CA MET A 32 6.68 -4.89 6.19
C MET A 32 7.21 -5.52 7.47
N ILE A 33 6.46 -6.46 8.05
CA ILE A 33 6.88 -7.22 9.23
C ILE A 33 7.15 -8.66 8.78
N PRO A 34 8.36 -9.19 9.01
CA PRO A 34 8.63 -10.60 8.76
C PRO A 34 7.82 -11.47 9.71
N TYR A 35 7.57 -12.71 9.32
CA TYR A 35 7.02 -13.68 10.25
C TYR A 35 8.07 -14.05 11.29
N LEU A 36 7.75 -13.87 12.56
CA LEU A 36 8.59 -14.22 13.69
C LEU A 36 7.88 -15.23 14.59
N THR A 37 8.64 -16.15 15.16
CA THR A 37 8.12 -17.10 16.15
C THR A 37 7.86 -16.46 17.49
N ASP A 38 8.59 -15.38 17.83
CA ASP A 38 8.35 -14.58 19.02
C ASP A 38 7.16 -13.64 18.81
N LYS A 39 6.04 -14.00 19.45
CA LYS A 39 4.78 -13.23 19.36
C LYS A 39 4.88 -11.84 19.99
N TYR A 40 5.69 -11.66 21.02
CA TYR A 40 5.87 -10.35 21.67
C TYR A 40 6.65 -9.38 20.78
N GLU A 41 7.70 -9.86 20.15
CA GLU A 41 8.46 -9.07 19.20
C GLU A 41 7.61 -8.70 17.99
N MET A 42 6.87 -9.66 17.44
CA MET A 42 5.95 -9.42 16.33
C MET A 42 4.86 -8.41 16.67
N LEU A 43 4.28 -8.48 17.90
CA LEU A 43 3.30 -7.50 18.37
C LEU A 43 3.90 -6.10 18.52
N ARG A 44 5.14 -6.02 19.04
CA ARG A 44 5.85 -4.75 19.15
C ARG A 44 6.08 -4.11 17.78
N MET A 45 6.60 -4.87 16.81
CA MET A 45 6.81 -4.39 15.44
C MET A 45 5.50 -3.96 14.78
N LEU A 46 4.42 -4.71 14.97
CA LEU A 46 3.10 -4.36 14.46
C LEU A 46 2.61 -3.04 15.05
N SER A 47 2.72 -2.89 16.36
CA SER A 47 2.31 -1.67 17.08
C SER A 47 3.08 -0.44 16.58
N ASP A 48 4.40 -0.57 16.44
CA ASP A 48 5.26 0.52 15.98
C ASP A 48 5.01 0.85 14.51
N SER A 49 4.75 -0.15 13.68
CA SER A 49 4.40 0.06 12.27
C SER A 49 3.06 0.76 12.10
N ILE A 50 2.03 0.40 12.86
CA ILE A 50 0.73 1.08 12.85
C ILE A 50 0.89 2.55 13.25
N LYS A 51 1.63 2.83 14.35
CA LYS A 51 1.95 4.21 14.76
C LYS A 51 2.70 4.96 13.65
N GLY A 52 3.64 4.30 12.99
CA GLY A 52 4.40 4.86 11.87
C GLY A 52 3.52 5.25 10.69
N VAL A 53 2.52 4.43 10.33
CA VAL A 53 1.56 4.77 9.28
C VAL A 53 0.76 6.02 9.68
N TYR A 54 0.21 6.08 10.89
CA TYR A 54 -0.50 7.27 11.35
C TYR A 54 0.40 8.51 11.41
N ALA A 55 1.64 8.35 11.88
CA ALA A 55 2.60 9.46 11.94
C ALA A 55 3.00 9.99 10.55
N SER A 56 2.95 9.13 9.52
CA SER A 56 3.34 9.51 8.16
C SER A 56 2.46 10.61 7.55
N VAL A 57 1.25 10.81 8.05
CA VAL A 57 0.39 11.95 7.69
C VAL A 57 1.09 13.29 7.98
N TYR A 58 1.90 13.35 9.03
CA TYR A 58 2.57 14.56 9.49
C TYR A 58 4.01 14.70 9.00
N TYR A 59 4.49 13.78 8.16
CA TYR A 59 5.84 13.85 7.60
C TYR A 59 5.98 15.03 6.62
N LYS A 60 7.22 15.44 6.41
CA LYS A 60 7.53 16.61 5.57
C LYS A 60 6.95 16.50 4.17
N ASP A 61 7.06 15.32 3.54
CA ASP A 61 6.60 15.09 2.18
C ASP A 61 5.07 15.12 2.10
N SER A 62 4.38 14.53 3.07
CA SER A 62 2.92 14.59 3.19
C SER A 62 2.43 16.02 3.37
N LYS A 63 3.06 16.79 4.25
CA LYS A 63 2.73 18.21 4.46
C LYS A 63 3.00 19.06 3.22
N ALA A 64 4.14 18.86 2.57
CA ALA A 64 4.49 19.59 1.35
C ALA A 64 3.48 19.33 0.23
N TYR A 65 3.06 18.07 0.07
CA TYR A 65 2.04 17.71 -0.92
C TYR A 65 0.69 18.34 -0.60
N MET A 66 0.25 18.29 0.65
CA MET A 66 -1.01 18.90 1.08
C MET A 66 -1.00 20.42 0.92
N GLN A 67 0.15 21.09 1.14
CA GLN A 67 0.29 22.52 0.89
C GLN A 67 0.28 22.89 -0.60
N ALA A 68 0.79 22.00 -1.45
CA ALA A 68 0.76 22.18 -2.91
C ALA A 68 -0.61 21.91 -3.53
N THR A 69 -1.49 21.25 -2.78
CA THR A 69 -2.87 20.94 -3.16
C THR A 69 -3.81 21.70 -2.24
N SER A 70 -5.06 21.87 -2.62
CA SER A 70 -6.07 22.54 -1.77
C SER A 70 -6.54 21.67 -0.59
N ASN A 71 -5.85 20.59 -0.28
CA ASN A 71 -6.20 19.65 0.78
C ASN A 71 -5.74 20.15 2.14
N VAL A 72 -6.57 19.94 3.16
CA VAL A 72 -6.29 20.35 4.54
C VAL A 72 -6.00 19.11 5.38
N ILE A 73 -4.87 19.14 6.08
CA ILE A 73 -4.38 18.00 6.89
C ILE A 73 -5.39 17.55 7.94
N ASP A 74 -6.17 18.49 8.50
CA ASP A 74 -7.16 18.20 9.53
C ASP A 74 -8.41 17.45 8.99
N GLN A 75 -8.57 17.42 7.67
CA GLN A 75 -9.64 16.69 7.00
C GLN A 75 -9.20 15.28 6.58
N GLU A 76 -7.90 14.98 6.65
CA GLU A 76 -7.40 13.66 6.32
C GLU A 76 -7.81 12.64 7.38
N LYS A 77 -8.34 11.52 6.90
CA LYS A 77 -8.71 10.38 7.75
C LYS A 77 -7.95 9.17 7.28
N MET A 78 -7.10 8.66 8.17
CA MET A 78 -6.24 7.52 7.93
C MET A 78 -6.84 6.25 8.54
N ALA A 79 -7.01 5.24 7.71
CA ALA A 79 -7.16 3.86 8.16
C ALA A 79 -5.87 3.07 7.88
N VAL A 80 -5.72 1.93 8.53
CA VAL A 80 -4.56 1.05 8.36
C VAL A 80 -5.06 -0.31 7.88
N ILE A 81 -4.48 -0.79 6.80
CA ILE A 81 -4.73 -2.12 6.26
C ILE A 81 -3.61 -3.04 6.74
N LEU A 82 -3.98 -4.15 7.37
CA LEU A 82 -3.09 -5.26 7.68
C LEU A 82 -3.32 -6.35 6.64
N GLN A 83 -2.31 -6.63 5.84
CA GLN A 83 -2.42 -7.57 4.74
C GLN A 83 -1.35 -8.64 4.84
N GLU A 84 -1.75 -9.91 4.93
CA GLU A 84 -0.83 -11.03 4.84
C GLU A 84 -0.21 -11.08 3.44
N VAL A 85 1.12 -11.21 3.39
CA VAL A 85 1.85 -11.29 2.12
C VAL A 85 1.78 -12.73 1.63
N VAL A 86 1.30 -12.91 0.42
CA VAL A 86 1.24 -14.22 -0.24
C VAL A 86 2.44 -14.41 -1.16
N GLY A 87 3.02 -15.60 -1.14
CA GLY A 87 4.17 -15.93 -1.96
C GLY A 87 4.76 -17.29 -1.59
N THR A 88 5.83 -17.65 -2.29
CA THR A 88 6.64 -18.83 -1.98
C THR A 88 8.02 -18.38 -1.53
N GLN A 89 8.48 -18.94 -0.43
CA GLN A 89 9.79 -18.62 0.11
C GLN A 89 10.88 -19.33 -0.72
N TYR A 90 11.87 -18.55 -1.13
CA TYR A 90 13.09 -19.01 -1.80
C TYR A 90 14.30 -18.44 -1.06
N GLY A 91 14.93 -19.27 -0.23
CA GLY A 91 16.02 -18.83 0.64
C GLY A 91 15.52 -17.83 1.69
N ASP A 92 16.03 -16.62 1.65
CA ASP A 92 15.70 -15.51 2.57
C ASP A 92 14.64 -14.55 2.03
N ARG A 93 14.02 -14.86 0.88
CA ARG A 93 13.06 -13.98 0.20
C ARG A 93 11.78 -14.70 -0.17
N ASP A 94 10.69 -13.93 -0.16
CA ASP A 94 9.37 -14.37 -0.62
C ASP A 94 9.05 -13.75 -1.98
N TYR A 95 8.62 -14.58 -2.93
CA TYR A 95 8.22 -14.16 -4.27
C TYR A 95 6.80 -14.61 -4.58
N PRO A 96 5.95 -13.73 -5.12
CA PRO A 96 4.66 -14.13 -5.65
C PRO A 96 4.86 -14.94 -6.94
N SER A 97 4.01 -15.93 -7.16
CA SER A 97 4.00 -16.67 -8.44
C SER A 97 3.55 -15.78 -9.60
N ILE A 98 2.62 -14.87 -9.34
CA ILE A 98 2.12 -13.88 -10.30
C ILE A 98 1.85 -12.60 -9.51
N SER A 99 2.26 -11.46 -10.06
CA SER A 99 1.92 -10.14 -9.51
C SER A 99 1.45 -9.20 -10.62
N GLY A 100 0.51 -8.32 -10.29
CA GLY A 100 -0.02 -7.36 -11.26
C GLY A 100 -1.20 -6.59 -10.72
N VAL A 101 -1.75 -5.73 -11.57
CA VAL A 101 -2.94 -4.95 -11.31
C VAL A 101 -3.97 -5.24 -12.40
N ALA A 102 -5.15 -5.73 -12.00
CA ALA A 102 -6.28 -5.89 -12.91
C ALA A 102 -7.16 -4.64 -12.88
N ARG A 103 -7.52 -4.13 -14.05
CA ARG A 103 -8.42 -2.98 -14.22
C ARG A 103 -9.43 -3.27 -15.32
N SER A 104 -10.63 -2.75 -15.19
CA SER A 104 -11.66 -2.85 -16.24
C SER A 104 -11.35 -1.98 -17.46
N ILE A 105 -10.60 -0.89 -17.26
CA ILE A 105 -10.22 0.05 -18.32
C ILE A 105 -8.72 0.31 -18.23
N ASN A 106 -8.03 0.26 -19.36
CA ASN A 106 -6.64 0.69 -19.46
C ASN A 106 -6.58 2.17 -19.82
N TYR A 107 -6.28 3.03 -18.85
CA TYR A 107 -6.15 4.48 -19.05
C TYR A 107 -4.87 4.88 -19.80
N TYR A 108 -3.87 3.99 -19.85
CA TYR A 108 -2.57 4.22 -20.49
C TYR A 108 -2.26 3.08 -21.46
N PRO A 109 -3.02 2.95 -22.57
CA PRO A 109 -2.78 1.87 -23.52
C PRO A 109 -1.41 2.06 -24.17
N SER A 110 -0.54 1.07 -24.05
CA SER A 110 0.68 1.02 -24.83
C SER A 110 0.33 0.78 -26.31
N THR A 111 1.07 1.38 -27.23
CA THR A 111 0.82 1.33 -28.68
C THR A 111 1.10 -0.02 -29.35
N THR A 112 1.10 -1.12 -28.61
CA THR A 112 1.30 -2.47 -29.12
C THR A 112 0.04 -3.03 -29.82
N ASN A 113 0.23 -3.70 -30.93
CA ASN A 113 -0.81 -4.11 -31.91
C ASN A 113 -1.96 -4.99 -31.36
N TRP A 114 -1.85 -5.58 -30.20
CA TRP A 114 -2.91 -6.42 -29.64
C TRP A 114 -4.00 -5.64 -28.89
N GLN A 115 -3.76 -4.37 -28.55
CA GLN A 115 -4.77 -3.50 -27.95
C GLN A 115 -5.79 -2.94 -28.98
N LYS A 116 -5.53 -3.09 -30.27
CA LYS A 116 -6.49 -2.73 -31.32
C LYS A 116 -7.74 -3.63 -31.34
N LYS A 117 -7.67 -4.82 -30.74
CA LYS A 117 -8.75 -5.81 -30.77
C LYS A 117 -9.85 -5.54 -29.72
N GLU A 118 -9.55 -4.80 -28.65
CA GLU A 118 -10.53 -4.48 -27.61
C GLU A 118 -11.39 -3.25 -27.89
N ARG A 119 -11.03 -2.45 -28.92
CA ARG A 119 -11.79 -1.26 -29.31
C ARG A 119 -12.87 -1.49 -30.39
N SER A 120 -12.99 -2.70 -30.88
CA SER A 120 -13.92 -3.07 -31.96
C SER A 120 -14.97 -4.11 -31.57
N ALA A 121 -15.23 -4.30 -30.27
CA ALA A 121 -16.29 -5.15 -29.75
C ALA A 121 -17.38 -4.32 -29.08
#